data_df34425cc2642cdb75afd7b04558ba22
#
_entry.id   df34425cc2642cdb75afd7b04558ba22
#
_cell.length_a   1.000
_cell.length_b   1.000
_cell.length_c   1.000
_cell.angle_alpha   90.00
_cell.angle_beta   90.00
_cell.angle_gamma   90.00
#
_symmetry.space_group_name_H-M   'P 1'
#
loop_
_entity.id
_entity.type
_entity.pdbx_description
1 polymer ?
#
loop_
_entity_poly.entity_id
_entity_poly.type
_entity_poly.pdbx_seq_one_letter_code
_entity_poly.pdbx_strand_id
1 'polypeptide(L)'
;METKDIIHDLRTKKGLSQEELAEKVFVTRQAVSRWETGETIPNTETLKLLSKLFDVSINTLLGSPRQLICQCCGMPLEDVNISKESDGFFNEEYCKWCYADGEYMYHNMDDLIEVCVKNMANEHFSSEQAREYMKEMLPKLDYWRQYKYLGGAERFEEFKQQLIDEFNALNIDGMPKVEGLNALVGGYINLEYRLPNGKTVKFLDDNATYLGNQLECEFGGDRCFGIAANMDFLLVCTYGENGKDPQLVVYKKR
;
A
#
# COMPACT_ATOMS: atom_id res chain seq x y z
N MET A 1 -13.32 -20.83 15.40
CA MET A 1 -12.64 -21.13 16.68
C MET A 1 -12.41 -19.78 17.36
N GLU A 2 -12.59 -19.69 18.68
CA GLU A 2 -12.38 -18.42 19.37
C GLU A 2 -10.90 -18.22 19.74
N THR A 3 -10.47 -16.98 19.91
CA THR A 3 -9.06 -16.64 20.27
C THR A 3 -8.54 -17.46 21.46
N LYS A 4 -9.37 -17.68 22.47
CA LYS A 4 -9.00 -18.48 23.66
C LYS A 4 -8.59 -19.90 23.31
N ASP A 5 -9.36 -20.55 22.43
CA ASP A 5 -9.14 -21.94 22.03
C ASP A 5 -7.87 -22.03 21.18
N ILE A 6 -7.65 -21.05 20.30
CA ILE A 6 -6.50 -21.00 19.41
C ILE A 6 -5.20 -20.81 20.21
N ILE A 7 -5.17 -19.87 21.16
CA ILE A 7 -3.98 -19.65 21.99
C ILE A 7 -3.66 -20.89 22.81
N HIS A 8 -4.67 -21.52 23.43
CA HIS A 8 -4.50 -22.76 24.18
C HIS A 8 -3.94 -23.88 23.31
N ASP A 9 -4.50 -24.09 22.11
CA ASP A 9 -4.08 -25.15 21.20
C ASP A 9 -2.65 -24.93 20.68
N LEU A 10 -2.32 -23.71 20.26
CA LEU A 10 -0.97 -23.38 19.78
C LEU A 10 0.08 -23.53 20.87
N ARG A 11 -0.23 -23.07 22.10
CA ARG A 11 0.65 -23.25 23.25
C ARG A 11 0.90 -24.73 23.54
N THR A 12 -0.18 -25.52 23.58
CA THR A 12 -0.12 -26.94 23.87
C THR A 12 0.63 -27.70 22.77
N LYS A 13 0.39 -27.40 21.52
CA LYS A 13 1.13 -27.97 20.37
C LYS A 13 2.64 -27.67 20.45
N LYS A 14 3.02 -26.50 20.98
CA LYS A 14 4.43 -26.18 21.23
C LYS A 14 5.00 -26.78 22.53
N GLY A 15 4.20 -27.50 23.31
CA GLY A 15 4.59 -28.11 24.56
C GLY A 15 4.88 -27.11 25.68
N LEU A 16 4.36 -25.87 25.58
CA LEU A 16 4.62 -24.81 26.55
C LEU A 16 3.59 -24.84 27.69
N SER A 17 4.05 -24.64 28.93
CA SER A 17 3.18 -24.28 30.05
C SER A 17 2.69 -22.84 29.93
N GLN A 18 1.67 -22.46 30.70
CA GLN A 18 1.22 -21.05 30.77
C GLN A 18 2.32 -20.10 31.26
N GLU A 19 3.17 -20.57 32.17
CA GLU A 19 4.32 -19.81 32.68
C GLU A 19 5.34 -19.56 31.58
N GLU A 20 5.78 -20.59 30.88
CA GLU A 20 6.74 -20.48 29.78
C GLU A 20 6.23 -19.62 28.62
N LEU A 21 4.91 -19.68 28.31
CA LEU A 21 4.34 -18.76 27.33
C LEU A 21 4.41 -17.32 27.81
N ALA A 22 4.05 -17.09 29.10
CA ALA A 22 4.06 -15.76 29.70
C ALA A 22 5.45 -15.11 29.66
N GLU A 23 6.50 -15.87 29.99
CA GLU A 23 7.89 -15.43 29.90
C GLU A 23 8.28 -15.03 28.47
N LYS A 24 7.89 -15.85 27.48
CA LYS A 24 8.25 -15.61 26.06
C LYS A 24 7.59 -14.37 25.45
N VAL A 25 6.44 -13.96 25.97
CA VAL A 25 5.71 -12.79 25.48
C VAL A 25 5.66 -11.64 26.49
N PHE A 26 6.50 -11.71 27.54
CA PHE A 26 6.72 -10.66 28.53
C PHE A 26 5.46 -10.24 29.29
N VAL A 27 4.65 -11.19 29.70
CA VAL A 27 3.43 -10.97 30.50
C VAL A 27 3.42 -11.84 31.75
N THR A 28 2.37 -11.73 32.56
CA THR A 28 2.18 -12.60 33.72
C THR A 28 1.48 -13.91 33.33
N ARG A 29 1.71 -14.99 34.06
CA ARG A 29 0.96 -16.25 33.89
C ARG A 29 -0.55 -16.04 33.99
N GLN A 30 -0.99 -15.14 34.92
CA GLN A 30 -2.42 -14.81 35.07
C GLN A 30 -3.01 -14.19 33.79
N ALA A 31 -2.23 -13.40 33.04
CA ALA A 31 -2.69 -12.87 31.75
C ALA A 31 -2.95 -14.00 30.76
N VAL A 32 -2.02 -14.95 30.63
CA VAL A 32 -2.20 -16.12 29.75
C VAL A 32 -3.43 -16.93 30.17
N SER A 33 -3.59 -17.18 31.48
CA SER A 33 -4.77 -17.90 32.00
C SER A 33 -6.08 -17.21 31.63
N ARG A 34 -6.15 -15.87 31.73
CA ARG A 34 -7.34 -15.10 31.36
C ARG A 34 -7.64 -15.13 29.87
N TRP A 35 -6.62 -15.19 29.03
CA TRP A 35 -6.80 -15.35 27.58
C TRP A 35 -7.39 -16.71 27.24
N GLU A 36 -6.89 -17.77 27.86
CA GLU A 36 -7.34 -19.14 27.63
C GLU A 36 -8.72 -19.44 28.24
N THR A 37 -9.13 -18.68 29.27
CA THR A 37 -10.51 -18.74 29.80
C THR A 37 -11.48 -17.83 29.03
N GLY A 38 -10.97 -16.93 28.20
CA GLY A 38 -11.77 -15.96 27.46
C GLY A 38 -12.19 -14.73 28.27
N GLU A 39 -11.62 -14.54 29.48
CA GLU A 39 -11.90 -13.35 30.29
C GLU A 39 -11.36 -12.07 29.64
N THR A 40 -10.23 -12.16 28.97
CA THR A 40 -9.59 -11.05 28.26
C THR A 40 -8.98 -11.53 26.95
N ILE A 41 -8.72 -10.58 26.05
CA ILE A 41 -7.99 -10.81 24.80
C ILE A 41 -6.61 -10.13 24.92
N PRO A 42 -5.53 -10.71 24.37
CA PRO A 42 -4.23 -10.04 24.31
C PRO A 42 -4.33 -8.70 23.57
N ASN A 43 -3.57 -7.71 24.02
CA ASN A 43 -3.45 -6.45 23.28
C ASN A 43 -2.65 -6.63 21.98
N THR A 44 -2.68 -5.62 21.12
CA THR A 44 -2.05 -5.67 19.78
C THR A 44 -0.56 -6.03 19.84
N GLU A 45 0.20 -5.45 20.77
CA GLU A 45 1.64 -5.75 20.89
C GLU A 45 1.88 -7.20 21.31
N THR A 46 1.07 -7.70 22.24
CA THR A 46 1.14 -9.11 22.63
C THR A 46 0.71 -10.05 21.50
N LEU A 47 -0.32 -9.68 20.72
CA LEU A 47 -0.73 -10.45 19.54
C LEU A 47 0.40 -10.55 18.51
N LYS A 48 1.17 -9.49 18.27
CA LYS A 48 2.36 -9.54 17.40
C LYS A 48 3.39 -10.54 17.92
N LEU A 49 3.68 -10.51 19.22
CA LEU A 49 4.64 -11.46 19.84
C LEU A 49 4.14 -12.90 19.75
N LEU A 50 2.86 -13.15 20.00
CA LEU A 50 2.25 -14.46 19.87
C LEU A 50 2.26 -14.95 18.42
N SER A 51 1.95 -14.08 17.46
CA SER A 51 2.01 -14.36 16.03
C SER A 51 3.41 -14.83 15.62
N LYS A 52 4.44 -14.10 16.00
CA LYS A 52 5.83 -14.46 15.75
C LYS A 52 6.23 -15.76 16.45
N LEU A 53 5.85 -15.93 17.71
CA LEU A 53 6.18 -17.12 18.50
C LEU A 53 5.55 -18.38 17.92
N PHE A 54 4.28 -18.31 17.53
CA PHE A 54 3.51 -19.45 17.03
C PHE A 54 3.63 -19.66 15.53
N ASP A 55 4.21 -18.68 14.82
CA ASP A 55 4.32 -18.69 13.36
C ASP A 55 2.97 -18.75 12.64
N VAL A 56 2.04 -17.93 13.11
CA VAL A 56 0.69 -17.74 12.54
C VAL A 56 0.35 -16.27 12.47
N SER A 57 -0.51 -15.86 11.55
CA SER A 57 -0.97 -14.47 11.42
C SER A 57 -1.79 -14.02 12.64
N ILE A 58 -1.88 -12.70 12.87
CA ILE A 58 -2.77 -12.15 13.89
C ILE A 58 -4.22 -12.46 13.54
N ASN A 59 -4.56 -12.46 12.24
CA ASN A 59 -5.88 -12.87 11.77
C ASN A 59 -6.24 -14.29 12.23
N THR A 60 -5.30 -15.23 12.13
CA THR A 60 -5.48 -16.61 12.65
C THR A 60 -5.65 -16.62 14.17
N LEU A 61 -4.82 -15.89 14.92
CA LEU A 61 -4.93 -15.82 16.38
C LEU A 61 -6.27 -15.29 16.87
N LEU A 62 -6.85 -14.34 16.14
CA LEU A 62 -8.15 -13.76 16.47
C LEU A 62 -9.33 -14.68 16.08
N GLY A 63 -9.07 -15.81 15.44
CA GLY A 63 -10.10 -16.71 14.93
C GLY A 63 -11.04 -16.03 13.93
N SER A 64 -10.68 -14.85 13.50
CA SER A 64 -11.50 -14.00 12.67
C SER A 64 -11.26 -14.33 11.21
N PRO A 65 -12.26 -14.74 10.51
CA PRO A 65 -12.16 -15.04 9.10
C PRO A 65 -12.24 -13.76 8.27
N ARG A 66 -11.34 -12.80 8.46
CA ARG A 66 -11.10 -11.88 7.36
C ARG A 66 -10.37 -12.68 6.29
N GLN A 67 -10.97 -12.80 5.12
CA GLN A 67 -10.25 -13.33 4.00
C GLN A 67 -9.22 -12.28 3.59
N LEU A 68 -7.99 -12.49 4.02
CA LEU A 68 -6.87 -11.65 3.63
C LEU A 68 -6.53 -11.95 2.17
N ILE A 69 -6.24 -10.91 1.41
CA ILE A 69 -5.76 -11.01 0.02
C ILE A 69 -4.48 -10.22 -0.12
N CYS A 70 -3.57 -10.70 -0.94
CA CYS A 70 -2.35 -9.98 -1.27
C CYS A 70 -2.66 -8.69 -2.01
N GLN A 71 -2.22 -7.56 -1.47
CA GLN A 71 -2.47 -6.23 -2.05
C GLN A 71 -1.60 -5.94 -3.29
N CYS A 72 -0.76 -6.88 -3.70
CA CYS A 72 0.01 -6.80 -4.95
C CYS A 72 -0.58 -7.70 -6.05
N CYS A 73 -0.86 -8.98 -5.78
CA CYS A 73 -1.33 -9.92 -6.80
C CYS A 73 -2.76 -10.43 -6.59
N GLY A 74 -3.42 -10.09 -5.47
CA GLY A 74 -4.80 -10.46 -5.19
C GLY A 74 -5.03 -11.91 -4.74
N MET A 75 -3.97 -12.73 -4.63
CA MET A 75 -4.14 -14.09 -4.15
C MET A 75 -4.62 -14.13 -2.69
N PRO A 76 -5.41 -15.13 -2.29
CA PRO A 76 -5.75 -15.36 -0.90
C PRO A 76 -4.51 -15.59 -0.04
N LEU A 77 -4.48 -14.98 1.16
CA LEU A 77 -3.40 -15.14 2.11
C LEU A 77 -3.77 -16.13 3.21
N GLU A 78 -2.86 -17.07 3.43
CA GLU A 78 -2.86 -18.04 4.52
C GLU A 78 -1.51 -18.00 5.22
N ASP A 79 -1.41 -18.48 6.47
CA ASP A 79 -0.16 -18.43 7.27
C ASP A 79 1.08 -18.98 6.53
N VAL A 80 0.88 -19.94 5.61
CA VAL A 80 1.95 -20.56 4.83
C VAL A 80 2.49 -19.69 3.70
N ASN A 81 1.74 -18.69 3.27
CA ASN A 81 2.08 -17.84 2.11
C ASN A 81 2.14 -16.35 2.40
N ILE A 82 1.74 -15.91 3.58
CA ILE A 82 1.90 -14.51 4.02
C ILE A 82 3.40 -14.17 4.08
N SER A 83 3.75 -12.97 3.66
CA SER A 83 5.13 -12.47 3.75
C SER A 83 5.51 -12.10 5.18
N LYS A 84 6.80 -11.90 5.40
CA LYS A 84 7.34 -11.46 6.68
C LYS A 84 8.24 -10.25 6.49
N GLU A 85 8.20 -9.37 7.47
CA GLU A 85 9.17 -8.29 7.58
C GLU A 85 10.56 -8.83 7.97
N SER A 86 11.59 -8.03 7.76
CA SER A 86 12.99 -8.40 8.08
C SER A 86 13.20 -8.79 9.55
N ASP A 87 12.37 -8.30 10.46
CA ASP A 87 12.36 -8.65 11.87
C ASP A 87 11.57 -9.93 12.19
N GLY A 88 10.97 -10.56 11.16
CA GLY A 88 10.23 -11.83 11.24
C GLY A 88 8.77 -11.71 11.67
N PHE A 89 8.21 -10.50 11.75
CA PHE A 89 6.76 -10.32 11.91
C PHE A 89 6.03 -10.55 10.58
N PHE A 90 4.80 -11.09 10.66
CA PHE A 90 3.96 -11.25 9.48
C PHE A 90 3.52 -9.90 8.91
N ASN A 91 3.62 -9.76 7.59
CA ASN A 91 3.01 -8.68 6.83
C ASN A 91 1.72 -9.21 6.20
N GLU A 92 0.57 -9.00 6.85
CA GLU A 92 -0.72 -9.54 6.41
C GLU A 92 -1.30 -8.87 5.14
N GLU A 93 -0.55 -7.94 4.53
CA GLU A 93 -0.95 -7.26 3.30
C GLU A 93 -0.41 -7.94 2.04
N TYR A 94 0.70 -8.70 2.13
CA TYR A 94 1.37 -9.26 0.96
C TYR A 94 1.69 -10.74 1.10
N CYS A 95 1.74 -11.44 -0.02
CA CYS A 95 2.28 -12.79 -0.07
C CYS A 95 3.82 -12.76 -0.21
N LYS A 96 4.46 -13.84 0.23
CA LYS A 96 5.92 -14.01 0.19
C LYS A 96 6.54 -13.97 -1.21
N TRP A 97 5.73 -14.07 -2.27
CA TRP A 97 6.20 -13.95 -3.66
C TRP A 97 6.11 -12.53 -4.19
N CYS A 98 5.34 -11.66 -3.55
CA CYS A 98 5.22 -10.25 -3.92
C CYS A 98 6.05 -9.33 -3.04
N TYR A 99 6.27 -9.75 -1.79
CA TYR A 99 7.06 -8.98 -0.82
C TYR A 99 7.88 -9.94 0.04
N ALA A 100 9.19 -9.72 0.11
CA ALA A 100 10.10 -10.53 0.90
C ALA A 100 11.29 -9.67 1.36
N ASP A 101 11.76 -9.90 2.58
CA ASP A 101 12.95 -9.25 3.16
C ASP A 101 12.92 -7.70 3.11
N GLY A 102 11.73 -7.10 3.17
CA GLY A 102 11.57 -5.65 3.13
C GLY A 102 11.44 -5.06 1.72
N GLU A 103 11.45 -5.89 0.67
CA GLU A 103 11.44 -5.44 -0.71
C GLU A 103 10.27 -6.03 -1.50
N TYR A 104 9.74 -5.23 -2.44
CA TYR A 104 8.75 -5.68 -3.40
C TYR A 104 9.41 -6.35 -4.60
N MET A 105 8.87 -7.49 -5.01
CA MET A 105 9.40 -8.29 -6.11
C MET A 105 8.95 -7.82 -7.49
N TYR A 106 7.87 -7.04 -7.56
CA TYR A 106 7.28 -6.57 -8.80
C TYR A 106 7.12 -5.06 -8.78
N HIS A 107 7.71 -4.40 -9.75
CA HIS A 107 7.60 -2.95 -9.98
C HIS A 107 6.88 -2.62 -11.28
N ASN A 108 6.58 -3.64 -12.08
CA ASN A 108 5.85 -3.54 -13.35
C ASN A 108 4.63 -4.47 -13.28
N MET A 109 3.46 -3.92 -13.59
CA MET A 109 2.21 -4.67 -13.54
C MET A 109 2.15 -5.75 -14.63
N ASP A 110 2.67 -5.48 -15.83
CA ASP A 110 2.64 -6.44 -16.93
C ASP A 110 3.48 -7.69 -16.62
N ASP A 111 4.63 -7.53 -15.96
CA ASP A 111 5.45 -8.65 -15.51
C ASP A 111 4.69 -9.52 -14.50
N LEU A 112 4.00 -8.92 -13.56
CA LEU A 112 3.15 -9.66 -12.62
C LEU A 112 1.98 -10.35 -13.32
N ILE A 113 1.33 -9.70 -14.28
CA ILE A 113 0.23 -10.29 -15.05
C ILE A 113 0.70 -11.59 -15.71
N GLU A 114 1.85 -11.58 -16.38
CA GLU A 114 2.37 -12.78 -17.05
C GLU A 114 2.66 -13.92 -16.06
N VAL A 115 3.20 -13.61 -14.88
CA VAL A 115 3.41 -14.60 -13.82
C VAL A 115 2.08 -15.15 -13.31
N CYS A 116 1.09 -14.29 -13.07
CA CYS A 116 -0.24 -14.71 -12.63
C CYS A 116 -0.94 -15.57 -13.68
N VAL A 117 -0.92 -15.16 -14.96
CA VAL A 117 -1.49 -15.92 -16.08
C VAL A 117 -0.92 -17.32 -16.14
N LYS A 118 0.41 -17.45 -16.03
CA LYS A 118 1.09 -18.76 -16.07
C LYS A 118 0.62 -19.69 -14.94
N ASN A 119 0.26 -19.16 -13.79
CA ASN A 119 -0.16 -19.95 -12.63
C ASN A 119 -1.68 -20.16 -12.55
N MET A 120 -2.48 -19.30 -13.16
CA MET A 120 -3.95 -19.33 -13.11
C MET A 120 -4.56 -20.11 -14.28
N ALA A 121 -3.90 -20.10 -15.45
CA ALA A 121 -4.43 -20.72 -16.64
C ALA A 121 -4.53 -22.24 -16.47
N ASN A 122 -5.68 -22.81 -16.86
CA ASN A 122 -5.98 -24.23 -16.83
C ASN A 122 -7.05 -24.58 -17.89
N GLU A 123 -7.53 -25.82 -17.91
CA GLU A 123 -8.52 -26.29 -18.89
C GLU A 123 -9.85 -25.51 -18.86
N HIS A 124 -10.20 -24.89 -17.72
CA HIS A 124 -11.45 -24.15 -17.53
C HIS A 124 -11.27 -22.64 -17.52
N PHE A 125 -10.04 -22.16 -17.46
CA PHE A 125 -9.70 -20.74 -17.39
C PHE A 125 -8.50 -20.45 -18.30
N SER A 126 -8.78 -19.94 -19.49
CA SER A 126 -7.74 -19.70 -20.49
C SER A 126 -6.76 -18.60 -20.08
N SER A 127 -5.57 -18.61 -20.68
CA SER A 127 -4.57 -17.55 -20.47
C SER A 127 -5.09 -16.16 -20.83
N GLU A 128 -5.96 -16.05 -21.82
CA GLU A 128 -6.62 -14.80 -22.23
C GLU A 128 -7.56 -14.29 -21.12
N GLN A 129 -8.43 -15.18 -20.63
CA GLN A 129 -9.34 -14.87 -19.54
C GLN A 129 -8.58 -14.48 -18.26
N ALA A 130 -7.51 -15.19 -17.94
CA ALA A 130 -6.65 -14.88 -16.79
C ALA A 130 -6.02 -13.48 -16.96
N ARG A 131 -5.54 -13.14 -18.15
CA ARG A 131 -4.94 -11.83 -18.42
C ARG A 131 -5.95 -10.69 -18.27
N GLU A 132 -7.12 -10.83 -18.86
CA GLU A 132 -8.18 -9.82 -18.73
C GLU A 132 -8.64 -9.65 -17.27
N TYR A 133 -8.81 -10.76 -16.55
CA TYR A 133 -9.13 -10.72 -15.13
C TYR A 133 -8.06 -9.96 -14.32
N MET A 134 -6.77 -10.24 -14.55
CA MET A 134 -5.68 -9.58 -13.83
C MET A 134 -5.60 -8.10 -14.18
N LYS A 135 -5.77 -7.72 -15.43
CA LYS A 135 -5.81 -6.31 -15.87
C LYS A 135 -6.94 -5.52 -15.19
N GLU A 136 -8.06 -6.15 -14.95
CA GLU A 136 -9.19 -5.50 -14.27
C GLU A 136 -8.98 -5.45 -12.74
N MET A 137 -8.39 -6.47 -12.15
CA MET A 137 -8.30 -6.64 -10.71
C MET A 137 -7.10 -5.90 -10.10
N LEU A 138 -5.89 -6.02 -10.69
CA LEU A 138 -4.67 -5.45 -10.12
C LEU A 138 -4.75 -3.95 -9.83
N PRO A 139 -5.29 -3.10 -10.72
CA PRO A 139 -5.39 -1.67 -10.45
C PRO A 139 -6.21 -1.32 -9.21
N LYS A 140 -7.05 -2.24 -8.73
CA LYS A 140 -7.90 -2.05 -7.53
C LYS A 140 -7.16 -2.36 -6.24
N LEU A 141 -6.00 -3.00 -6.30
CA LEU A 141 -5.21 -3.39 -5.14
C LEU A 141 -4.34 -2.25 -4.63
N ASP A 142 -4.14 -2.21 -3.32
CA ASP A 142 -3.46 -1.10 -2.63
C ASP A 142 -2.01 -0.90 -3.07
N TYR A 143 -1.29 -1.97 -3.45
CA TYR A 143 0.08 -1.85 -3.97
C TYR A 143 0.14 -1.03 -5.24
N TRP A 144 -0.78 -1.26 -6.17
CA TRP A 144 -0.85 -0.55 -7.44
C TRP A 144 -1.49 0.82 -7.31
N ARG A 145 -2.27 1.03 -6.23
CA ARG A 145 -2.68 2.35 -5.76
C ARG A 145 -1.53 2.99 -4.99
N GLN A 146 -0.49 3.41 -5.68
CA GLN A 146 0.77 3.87 -5.06
C GLN A 146 0.61 5.08 -4.14
N TYR A 147 -0.54 5.73 -4.13
CA TYR A 147 -0.73 6.98 -3.40
C TYR A 147 -1.92 6.90 -2.45
N LYS A 148 -1.70 7.44 -1.23
CA LYS A 148 -2.74 7.57 -0.22
C LYS A 148 -3.36 8.97 -0.26
N TYR A 149 -4.69 9.03 -0.32
CA TYR A 149 -5.42 10.30 -0.20
C TYR A 149 -5.08 11.03 1.10
N LEU A 150 -4.66 12.28 0.99
CA LEU A 150 -4.31 13.14 2.12
C LEU A 150 -5.29 14.29 2.33
N GLY A 151 -6.07 14.65 1.33
CA GLY A 151 -7.00 15.76 1.39
C GLY A 151 -7.02 16.65 0.15
N GLY A 152 -7.78 17.72 0.23
CA GLY A 152 -8.00 18.67 -0.85
C GLY A 152 -7.06 19.86 -0.85
N ALA A 153 -7.62 21.04 -1.13
CA ALA A 153 -6.87 22.29 -1.38
C ALA A 153 -5.89 22.69 -0.27
N GLU A 154 -6.18 22.35 0.99
CA GLU A 154 -5.28 22.67 2.12
C GLU A 154 -3.91 21.98 1.98
N ARG A 155 -3.89 20.74 1.46
CA ARG A 155 -2.64 19.99 1.23
C ARG A 155 -1.92 20.38 -0.05
N PHE A 156 -2.58 21.11 -0.93
CA PHE A 156 -1.99 21.60 -2.16
C PHE A 156 -0.83 22.57 -1.92
N GLU A 157 -0.95 23.45 -0.93
CA GLU A 157 0.12 24.38 -0.58
C GLU A 157 1.36 23.66 -0.02
N GLU A 158 1.16 22.63 0.79
CA GLU A 158 2.27 21.76 1.25
C GLU A 158 2.96 21.07 0.08
N PHE A 159 2.19 20.53 -0.86
CA PHE A 159 2.72 19.89 -2.08
C PHE A 159 3.52 20.87 -2.94
N LYS A 160 3.01 22.09 -3.15
CA LYS A 160 3.73 23.14 -3.89
C LYS A 160 5.05 23.50 -3.21
N GLN A 161 5.02 23.70 -1.90
CA GLN A 161 6.22 24.05 -1.15
C GLN A 161 7.26 22.93 -1.23
N GLN A 162 6.85 21.69 -1.13
CA GLN A 162 7.76 20.56 -1.26
C GLN A 162 8.41 20.50 -2.65
N LEU A 163 7.65 20.73 -3.73
CA LEU A 163 8.21 20.80 -5.09
C LEU A 163 9.26 21.92 -5.23
N ILE A 164 8.99 23.09 -4.64
CA ILE A 164 9.93 24.22 -4.62
C ILE A 164 11.20 23.83 -3.88
N ASP A 165 11.07 23.22 -2.71
CA ASP A 165 12.19 22.81 -1.88
C ASP A 165 13.06 21.75 -2.57
N GLU A 166 12.44 20.74 -3.18
CA GLU A 166 13.12 19.70 -3.96
C GLU A 166 13.87 20.30 -5.16
N PHE A 167 13.22 21.19 -5.91
CA PHE A 167 13.86 21.87 -7.03
C PHE A 167 15.07 22.70 -6.57
N ASN A 168 14.90 23.48 -5.51
CA ASN A 168 15.96 24.32 -4.96
C ASN A 168 17.12 23.49 -4.38
N ALA A 169 16.85 22.29 -3.90
CA ALA A 169 17.86 21.36 -3.39
C ALA A 169 18.75 20.77 -4.50
N LEU A 170 18.30 20.78 -5.77
CA LEU A 170 19.12 20.35 -6.91
C LEU A 170 20.34 21.25 -7.16
N ASN A 171 20.36 22.45 -6.60
CA ASN A 171 21.49 23.43 -6.69
C ASN A 171 22.06 23.55 -8.12
N ILE A 172 21.18 23.75 -9.09
CA ILE A 172 21.58 23.83 -10.51
C ILE A 172 22.35 25.14 -10.72
N ASP A 173 23.59 25.00 -11.19
CA ASP A 173 24.50 26.13 -11.40
C ASP A 173 23.92 27.17 -12.38
N GLY A 174 23.95 28.44 -11.97
CA GLY A 174 23.40 29.55 -12.75
C GLY A 174 21.88 29.71 -12.67
N MET A 175 21.18 28.94 -11.83
CA MET A 175 19.74 29.04 -11.66
C MET A 175 19.36 29.77 -10.38
N PRO A 176 18.51 30.83 -10.45
CA PRO A 176 17.98 31.45 -9.25
C PRO A 176 17.08 30.46 -8.50
N LYS A 177 17.03 30.60 -7.18
CA LYS A 177 16.05 29.84 -6.37
C LYS A 177 14.63 30.20 -6.77
N VAL A 178 13.78 29.20 -6.82
CA VAL A 178 12.36 29.37 -7.12
C VAL A 178 11.64 29.74 -5.82
N GLU A 179 10.89 30.85 -5.85
CA GLU A 179 10.15 31.36 -4.68
C GLU A 179 8.65 31.01 -4.72
N GLY A 180 8.14 30.53 -5.87
CA GLY A 180 6.73 30.16 -6.00
C GLY A 180 6.42 29.38 -7.27
N LEU A 181 5.37 28.57 -7.24
CA LEU A 181 4.79 27.87 -8.38
C LEU A 181 3.38 28.42 -8.62
N ASN A 182 3.14 28.93 -9.84
CA ASN A 182 1.79 29.27 -10.26
C ASN A 182 1.08 28.02 -10.75
N ALA A 183 0.18 27.49 -9.94
CA ALA A 183 -0.74 26.47 -10.37
C ALA A 183 -1.89 27.10 -11.16
N LEU A 184 -2.04 26.74 -12.41
CA LEU A 184 -3.21 27.09 -13.21
C LEU A 184 -4.36 26.16 -12.80
N VAL A 185 -5.33 26.71 -12.10
CA VAL A 185 -6.62 26.03 -11.88
C VAL A 185 -7.36 26.00 -13.22
N GLY A 186 -7.64 24.78 -13.74
CA GLY A 186 -8.30 24.59 -15.04
C GLY A 186 -7.36 24.39 -16.23
N GLY A 187 -6.07 24.17 -15.98
CA GLY A 187 -5.07 23.79 -16.96
C GLY A 187 -4.08 22.81 -16.36
N TYR A 188 -3.31 22.14 -17.17
CA TYR A 188 -2.22 21.29 -16.72
C TYR A 188 -1.32 22.07 -15.75
N ILE A 189 -1.02 21.51 -14.60
CA ILE A 189 0.05 22.02 -13.75
C ILE A 189 1.33 21.78 -14.53
N ASN A 190 1.80 22.81 -15.22
CA ASN A 190 3.03 22.72 -15.97
C ASN A 190 4.20 22.90 -15.00
N LEU A 191 4.77 21.80 -14.54
CA LEU A 191 5.97 21.76 -13.71
C LEU A 191 7.25 21.72 -14.58
N GLU A 192 7.17 22.13 -15.83
CA GLU A 192 8.33 22.28 -16.69
C GLU A 192 9.04 23.62 -16.39
N TYR A 193 10.26 23.53 -15.93
CA TYR A 193 11.18 24.67 -15.80
C TYR A 193 12.15 24.71 -16.97
N ARG A 194 12.14 25.81 -17.71
CA ARG A 194 13.14 26.07 -18.74
C ARG A 194 14.34 26.74 -18.09
N LEU A 195 15.46 26.03 -18.02
CA LEU A 195 16.73 26.52 -17.52
C LEU A 195 17.29 27.65 -18.44
N PRO A 196 18.12 28.58 -17.93
CA PRO A 196 18.78 29.59 -18.75
C PRO A 196 19.61 29.01 -19.89
N ASN A 197 20.13 27.78 -19.76
CA ASN A 197 20.87 27.06 -20.78
C ASN A 197 19.98 26.36 -21.85
N GLY A 198 18.68 26.59 -21.82
CA GLY A 198 17.70 26.02 -22.75
C GLY A 198 17.25 24.59 -22.44
N LYS A 199 17.80 23.91 -21.41
CA LYS A 199 17.31 22.60 -20.97
C LYS A 199 15.99 22.76 -20.18
N THR A 200 15.14 21.77 -20.29
CA THR A 200 13.88 21.70 -19.55
C THR A 200 14.01 20.66 -18.43
N VAL A 201 13.67 21.04 -17.21
CA VAL A 201 13.54 20.13 -16.07
C VAL A 201 12.05 19.84 -15.88
N LYS A 202 11.69 18.57 -15.91
CA LYS A 202 10.31 18.09 -15.70
C LYS A 202 10.20 17.49 -14.32
N PHE A 203 9.21 17.95 -13.57
CA PHE A 203 8.80 17.35 -12.29
C PHE A 203 7.63 16.36 -12.45
N LEU A 204 7.38 15.91 -13.68
CA LEU A 204 6.38 14.88 -13.96
C LEU A 204 7.07 13.52 -13.94
N ASP A 205 6.55 12.62 -13.13
CA ASP A 205 6.88 11.20 -13.23
C ASP A 205 6.36 10.67 -14.58
N ASP A 206 7.16 9.92 -15.30
CA ASP A 206 6.76 9.24 -16.55
C ASP A 206 5.57 8.27 -16.31
N ASN A 207 5.35 7.86 -15.07
CA ASN A 207 4.18 7.09 -14.64
C ASN A 207 2.89 7.92 -14.46
N ALA A 208 2.93 9.25 -14.60
CA ALA A 208 1.75 10.10 -14.39
C ALA A 208 0.58 9.72 -15.33
N THR A 209 0.86 9.30 -16.56
CA THR A 209 -0.15 8.83 -17.50
C THR A 209 -0.81 7.54 -17.03
N TYR A 210 -0.04 6.61 -16.51
CA TYR A 210 -0.55 5.33 -16.00
C TYR A 210 -1.40 5.52 -14.74
N LEU A 211 -0.92 6.33 -13.81
CA LEU A 211 -1.67 6.72 -12.62
C LEU A 211 -2.92 7.53 -12.96
N GLY A 212 -2.88 8.36 -14.01
CA GLY A 212 -4.03 9.04 -14.55
C GLY A 212 -5.13 8.09 -14.97
N ASN A 213 -4.81 7.05 -15.70
CA ASN A 213 -5.77 6.02 -16.13
C ASN A 213 -6.36 5.24 -14.94
N GLN A 214 -5.56 4.95 -13.90
CA GLN A 214 -6.06 4.32 -12.68
C GLN A 214 -7.02 5.22 -11.92
N LEU A 215 -6.69 6.50 -11.79
CA LEU A 215 -7.53 7.48 -11.12
C LEU A 215 -8.80 7.80 -11.90
N GLU A 216 -8.75 7.79 -13.24
CA GLU A 216 -9.94 7.86 -14.08
C GLU A 216 -10.90 6.71 -13.78
N CYS A 217 -10.41 5.49 -13.62
CA CYS A 217 -11.22 4.34 -13.22
C CYS A 217 -11.79 4.49 -11.79
N GLU A 218 -11.03 5.08 -10.86
CA GLU A 218 -11.47 5.26 -9.47
C GLU A 218 -12.47 6.40 -9.31
N PHE A 219 -12.27 7.52 -10.03
CA PHE A 219 -13.12 8.73 -9.93
C PHE A 219 -14.19 8.82 -11.02
N GLY A 220 -14.29 7.84 -11.90
CA GLY A 220 -15.35 7.72 -12.89
C GLY A 220 -15.17 8.60 -14.12
N GLY A 221 -14.29 8.21 -15.04
CA GLY A 221 -14.18 8.76 -16.39
C GLY A 221 -13.78 10.24 -16.40
N ASP A 222 -14.44 11.04 -17.19
CA ASP A 222 -14.16 12.44 -17.54
C ASP A 222 -13.99 13.44 -16.35
N ARG A 223 -13.86 12.96 -15.13
CA ARG A 223 -13.73 13.80 -13.93
C ARG A 223 -12.31 14.28 -13.62
N CYS A 224 -11.29 13.61 -14.15
CA CYS A 224 -9.90 13.98 -13.93
C CYS A 224 -9.38 14.82 -15.10
N PHE A 225 -8.88 16.03 -14.84
CA PHE A 225 -8.41 16.92 -15.91
C PHE A 225 -6.98 17.45 -15.73
N GLY A 226 -6.31 17.08 -14.65
CA GLY A 226 -4.92 17.45 -14.44
C GLY A 226 -4.23 16.60 -13.38
N ILE A 227 -2.99 16.24 -13.64
CA ILE A 227 -2.15 15.44 -12.75
C ILE A 227 -0.77 16.07 -12.66
N ALA A 228 -0.24 16.18 -11.45
CA ALA A 228 1.14 16.52 -11.20
C ALA A 228 1.71 15.58 -10.13
N ALA A 229 2.92 15.12 -10.33
CA ALA A 229 3.56 14.18 -9.41
C ALA A 229 5.02 14.55 -9.16
N ASN A 230 5.49 14.24 -7.97
CA ASN A 230 6.90 14.14 -7.64
C ASN A 230 7.21 12.76 -7.04
N MET A 231 8.41 12.58 -6.44
CA MET A 231 8.79 11.29 -5.86
C MET A 231 7.85 10.84 -4.73
N ASP A 232 7.24 11.78 -3.99
CA ASP A 232 6.46 11.49 -2.78
C ASP A 232 4.96 11.79 -2.91
N PHE A 233 4.56 12.66 -3.85
CA PHE A 233 3.19 13.15 -3.94
C PHE A 233 2.62 13.08 -5.36
N LEU A 234 1.32 12.88 -5.41
CA LEU A 234 0.50 12.98 -6.60
C LEU A 234 -0.62 14.00 -6.33
N LEU A 235 -0.73 15.00 -7.18
CA LEU A 235 -1.83 15.94 -7.20
C LEU A 235 -2.77 15.61 -8.34
N VAL A 236 -4.04 15.49 -8.04
CA VAL A 236 -5.10 15.26 -9.03
C VAL A 236 -6.10 16.39 -8.98
N CYS A 237 -6.38 16.99 -10.13
CA CYS A 237 -7.46 17.94 -10.30
C CYS A 237 -8.68 17.22 -10.88
N THR A 238 -9.79 17.24 -10.17
CA THR A 238 -11.05 16.61 -10.60
C THR A 238 -12.17 17.64 -10.70
N TYR A 239 -13.18 17.36 -11.52
CA TYR A 239 -14.44 18.08 -11.42
C TYR A 239 -15.28 17.45 -10.30
N GLY A 240 -15.89 18.29 -9.44
CA GLY A 240 -16.84 17.83 -8.43
C GLY A 240 -18.04 17.10 -9.04
N GLU A 241 -18.85 16.47 -8.20
CA GLU A 241 -20.02 15.67 -8.63
C GLU A 241 -20.95 16.40 -9.61
N ASN A 242 -20.96 17.72 -9.56
CA ASN A 242 -21.78 18.58 -10.43
C ASN A 242 -21.08 18.98 -11.73
N GLY A 243 -19.86 18.54 -11.99
CA GLY A 243 -19.07 18.91 -13.17
C GLY A 243 -18.68 20.40 -13.22
N LYS A 244 -18.89 21.17 -12.16
CA LYS A 244 -18.74 22.63 -12.15
C LYS A 244 -17.67 23.16 -11.21
N ASP A 245 -17.35 22.41 -10.14
CA ASP A 245 -16.42 22.88 -9.13
C ASP A 245 -15.14 22.06 -9.19
N PRO A 246 -14.01 22.64 -9.63
CA PRO A 246 -12.74 21.94 -9.64
C PRO A 246 -12.31 21.63 -8.20
N GLN A 247 -11.93 20.39 -7.95
CA GLN A 247 -11.41 19.92 -6.68
C GLN A 247 -9.95 19.49 -6.84
N LEU A 248 -9.13 19.87 -5.86
CA LEU A 248 -7.74 19.44 -5.76
C LEU A 248 -7.64 18.34 -4.74
N VAL A 249 -7.04 17.23 -5.14
CA VAL A 249 -6.88 16.06 -4.30
C VAL A 249 -5.41 15.72 -4.25
N VAL A 250 -4.87 15.54 -3.06
CA VAL A 250 -3.45 15.25 -2.84
C VAL A 250 -3.30 13.85 -2.27
N TYR A 251 -2.43 13.07 -2.89
CA TYR A 251 -2.06 11.74 -2.43
C TYR A 251 -0.57 11.71 -2.09
N LYS A 252 -0.20 11.01 -1.03
CA LYS A 252 1.19 10.71 -0.68
C LYS A 252 1.54 9.30 -1.11
N LYS A 253 2.70 9.12 -1.74
CA LYS A 253 3.25 7.80 -2.04
C LYS A 253 3.46 7.02 -0.73
N ARG A 254 3.09 5.76 -0.74
CA ARG A 254 3.27 4.84 0.40
C ARG A 254 4.70 4.35 0.50
#